data_1726a0967802a3b35d5ed1ccd224b402
#
_entry.id   1726a0967802a3b35d5ed1ccd224b402
#
_cell.length_a   1.000
_cell.length_b   1.000
_cell.length_c   1.000
_cell.angle_alpha   90.00
_cell.angle_beta   90.00
_cell.angle_gamma   90.00
#
_symmetry.space_group_name_H-M   'P 1'
#
loop_
_entity.id
_entity.type
_entity.pdbx_description
1 polymer ?
#
loop_
_entity_poly.entity_id
_entity_poly.type
_entity_poly.pdbx_seq_one_letter_code
_entity_poly.pdbx_strand_id
1 'polypeptide(L)'
;MTARRAVPAVLAGLVLLCLLAGVAVTTLSVRVEGSSMAPTLRDGDRLLPVPGSAGEVHRFDLVLLRSRHQNALLVKRVVGLPGDRIAIVSTPDDPFQVLLQEQGRGPVRRVTARPWTDQARRTGNCCAADGTRSARPELRTVPAGAFFYLGDNPDLSDDSRAYGWGEIARVEGRVGLRGGLLPTSPDLGPAPVLETARGPGSPAPGPGP
;
A
#
# COMPACT_ATOMS: atom_id res chain seq x y z
N MET A 1 44.47 -37.32 10.15
CA MET A 1 43.14 -37.99 10.01
C MET A 1 41.93 -37.15 10.42
N THR A 2 42.10 -35.90 10.79
CA THR A 2 41.04 -34.97 11.30
C THR A 2 40.22 -34.25 10.23
N ALA A 3 40.79 -33.94 9.08
CA ALA A 3 40.11 -33.17 8.02
C ALA A 3 38.94 -33.92 7.34
N ARG A 4 39.00 -35.24 7.23
CA ARG A 4 37.95 -36.08 6.59
C ARG A 4 36.63 -36.13 7.38
N ARG A 5 36.66 -35.88 8.70
CA ARG A 5 35.48 -35.89 9.57
C ARG A 5 34.84 -34.51 9.70
N ALA A 6 35.58 -33.45 9.40
CA ALA A 6 35.08 -32.06 9.47
C ALA A 6 34.10 -31.72 8.34
N VAL A 7 34.32 -32.22 7.14
CA VAL A 7 33.46 -31.94 5.96
C VAL A 7 32.00 -32.37 6.18
N PRO A 8 31.64 -33.57 6.61
CA PRO A 8 30.27 -33.98 6.83
C PRO A 8 29.60 -33.17 7.96
N ALA A 9 30.33 -32.81 9.01
CA ALA A 9 29.78 -31.99 10.09
C ALA A 9 29.45 -30.54 9.60
N VAL A 10 30.30 -29.94 8.79
CA VAL A 10 30.05 -28.63 8.18
C VAL A 10 28.86 -28.68 7.25
N LEU A 11 28.73 -29.69 6.40
CA LEU A 11 27.60 -29.89 5.52
C LEU A 11 26.29 -30.08 6.29
N ALA A 12 26.30 -30.90 7.34
CA ALA A 12 25.12 -31.08 8.20
C ALA A 12 24.70 -29.76 8.87
N GLY A 13 25.67 -28.98 9.36
CA GLY A 13 25.42 -27.64 9.91
C GLY A 13 24.81 -26.67 8.92
N LEU A 14 25.30 -26.64 7.67
CA LEU A 14 24.74 -25.80 6.61
C LEU A 14 23.30 -26.22 6.23
N VAL A 15 23.05 -27.53 6.12
CA VAL A 15 21.70 -28.05 5.86
C VAL A 15 20.73 -27.65 6.97
N LEU A 16 21.14 -27.83 8.22
CA LEU A 16 20.32 -27.43 9.37
C LEU A 16 20.04 -25.94 9.37
N LEU A 17 21.05 -25.10 9.09
CA LEU A 17 20.89 -23.66 9.00
C LEU A 17 19.90 -23.26 7.88
N CYS A 18 20.01 -23.90 6.70
CA CYS A 18 19.06 -23.67 5.60
C CYS A 18 17.63 -24.09 5.96
N LEU A 19 17.45 -25.20 6.65
CA LEU A 19 16.15 -25.64 7.13
C LEU A 19 15.54 -24.67 8.15
N LEU A 20 16.33 -24.22 9.12
CA LEU A 20 15.89 -23.25 10.11
C LEU A 20 15.55 -21.90 9.47
N ALA A 21 16.37 -21.44 8.52
CA ALA A 21 16.08 -20.23 7.75
C ALA A 21 14.78 -20.37 6.94
N GLY A 22 14.57 -21.50 6.29
CA GLY A 22 13.33 -21.79 5.54
C GLY A 22 12.10 -21.78 6.45
N VAL A 23 12.18 -22.40 7.61
CA VAL A 23 11.09 -22.35 8.61
C VAL A 23 10.86 -20.93 9.10
N ALA A 24 11.90 -20.17 9.42
CA ALA A 24 11.78 -18.78 9.87
C ALA A 24 11.08 -17.91 8.81
N VAL A 25 11.47 -18.03 7.54
CA VAL A 25 10.83 -17.29 6.44
C VAL A 25 9.35 -17.63 6.32
N THR A 26 8.99 -18.90 6.39
CA THR A 26 7.58 -19.31 6.25
C THR A 26 6.72 -18.89 7.42
N THR A 27 7.26 -18.89 8.64
CA THR A 27 6.52 -18.50 9.85
C THR A 27 6.40 -17.00 10.04
N LEU A 28 7.38 -16.22 9.57
CA LEU A 28 7.39 -14.75 9.68
C LEU A 28 6.70 -14.06 8.50
N SER A 29 6.39 -14.78 7.43
CA SER A 29 5.74 -14.20 6.26
C SER A 29 4.22 -14.18 6.40
N VAL A 30 3.61 -13.10 5.90
CA VAL A 30 2.16 -12.95 5.75
C VAL A 30 1.78 -13.32 4.32
N ARG A 31 0.79 -14.20 4.14
CA ARG A 31 0.25 -14.53 2.82
C ARG A 31 -0.78 -13.48 2.42
N VAL A 32 -0.67 -13.00 1.18
CA VAL A 32 -1.68 -12.13 0.56
C VAL A 32 -2.88 -12.98 0.16
N GLU A 33 -4.07 -12.53 0.54
CA GLU A 33 -5.33 -13.14 0.13
C GLU A 33 -6.17 -12.10 -0.61
N GLY A 34 -6.71 -12.51 -1.77
CA GLY A 34 -7.54 -11.67 -2.61
C GLY A 34 -6.77 -10.76 -3.57
N SER A 35 -7.52 -9.93 -4.28
CA SER A 35 -7.06 -9.13 -5.42
C SER A 35 -7.02 -7.63 -5.17
N SER A 36 -7.26 -7.18 -3.95
CA SER A 36 -7.37 -5.74 -3.63
C SER A 36 -6.09 -4.93 -3.88
N MET A 37 -4.95 -5.62 -3.95
CA MET A 37 -3.64 -5.01 -4.21
C MET A 37 -3.07 -5.35 -5.58
N ALA A 38 -3.84 -6.05 -6.44
CA ALA A 38 -3.41 -6.32 -7.81
C ALA A 38 -3.29 -5.00 -8.61
N PRO A 39 -2.33 -4.91 -9.55
CA PRO A 39 -1.36 -5.92 -9.97
C PRO A 39 -0.10 -5.94 -9.10
N THR A 40 0.03 -5.02 -8.15
CA THR A 40 1.22 -4.84 -7.29
C THR A 40 1.50 -6.08 -6.46
N LEU A 41 0.45 -6.62 -5.82
CA LEU A 41 0.49 -7.89 -5.11
C LEU A 41 -0.59 -8.81 -5.65
N ARG A 42 -0.27 -10.09 -5.76
CA ARG A 42 -1.19 -11.12 -6.25
C ARG A 42 -1.61 -12.04 -5.11
N ASP A 43 -2.76 -12.65 -5.28
CA ASP A 43 -3.20 -13.72 -4.37
C ASP A 43 -2.11 -14.80 -4.26
N GLY A 44 -1.80 -15.17 -3.02
CA GLY A 44 -0.76 -16.15 -2.72
C GLY A 44 0.64 -15.59 -2.50
N ASP A 45 0.91 -14.32 -2.84
CA ASP A 45 2.20 -13.69 -2.55
C ASP A 45 2.52 -13.73 -1.05
N ARG A 46 3.81 -13.84 -0.73
CA ARG A 46 4.29 -13.82 0.65
C ARG A 46 5.03 -12.53 0.94
N LEU A 47 4.66 -11.88 2.01
CA LEU A 47 5.22 -10.60 2.43
C LEU A 47 5.99 -10.77 3.74
N LEU A 48 7.14 -10.13 3.82
CA LEU A 48 7.90 -10.02 5.06
C LEU A 48 7.72 -8.60 5.61
N PRO A 49 7.12 -8.44 6.79
CA PRO A 49 7.07 -7.14 7.45
C PRO A 49 8.48 -6.66 7.80
N VAL A 50 8.71 -5.36 7.74
CA VAL A 50 9.94 -4.75 8.24
C VAL A 50 9.93 -4.83 9.76
N PRO A 51 10.91 -5.50 10.39
CA PRO A 51 10.96 -5.58 11.86
C PRO A 51 10.97 -4.19 12.50
N GLY A 52 10.23 -4.03 13.59
CA GLY A 52 10.18 -2.78 14.35
C GLY A 52 9.41 -1.63 13.70
N SER A 53 8.73 -1.87 12.57
CA SER A 53 7.99 -0.81 11.86
C SER A 53 6.50 -0.73 12.24
N ALA A 54 6.08 -1.41 13.30
CA ALA A 54 4.73 -1.30 13.82
C ALA A 54 4.42 0.14 14.26
N GLY A 55 3.26 0.66 13.86
CA GLY A 55 2.88 2.04 14.13
C GLY A 55 3.58 3.11 13.29
N GLU A 56 4.49 2.73 12.39
CA GLU A 56 5.10 3.65 11.44
C GLU A 56 4.32 3.69 10.13
N VAL A 57 4.08 4.89 9.62
CA VAL A 57 3.44 5.10 8.32
C VAL A 57 4.13 6.22 7.57
N HIS A 58 4.51 5.94 6.32
CA HIS A 58 4.98 6.96 5.39
C HIS A 58 4.11 6.93 4.14
N ARG A 59 4.07 8.05 3.44
CA ARG A 59 3.27 8.15 2.22
C ARG A 59 3.75 7.13 1.19
N PHE A 60 2.78 6.40 0.64
CA PHE A 60 2.93 5.35 -0.37
C PHE A 60 3.51 4.03 0.13
N ASP A 61 3.82 3.91 1.41
CA ASP A 61 4.16 2.61 2.00
C ASP A 61 3.02 1.62 1.82
N LEU A 62 3.36 0.36 1.64
CA LEU A 62 2.44 -0.75 1.88
C LEU A 62 2.51 -1.13 3.35
N VAL A 63 1.36 -1.15 4.00
CA VAL A 63 1.25 -1.47 5.43
C VAL A 63 0.38 -2.69 5.66
N LEU A 64 0.72 -3.43 6.69
CA LEU A 64 -0.11 -4.45 7.29
C LEU A 64 -0.99 -3.77 8.35
N LEU A 65 -2.27 -3.66 8.06
CA LEU A 65 -3.26 -2.99 8.90
C LEU A 65 -4.26 -4.00 9.45
N ARG A 66 -4.45 -4.03 10.76
CA ARG A 66 -5.52 -4.82 11.36
C ARG A 66 -6.86 -4.09 11.23
N SER A 67 -7.75 -4.67 10.44
CA SER A 67 -9.09 -4.12 10.21
C SER A 67 -9.92 -4.11 11.50
N ARG A 68 -10.65 -3.02 11.71
CA ARG A 68 -11.66 -2.96 12.79
C ARG A 68 -12.90 -3.78 12.47
N HIS A 69 -13.25 -3.87 11.19
CA HIS A 69 -14.53 -4.39 10.74
C HIS A 69 -14.51 -5.90 10.51
N GLN A 70 -13.35 -6.45 10.13
CA GLN A 70 -13.23 -7.86 9.75
C GLN A 70 -12.31 -8.65 10.68
N ASN A 71 -11.66 -8.00 11.65
CA ASN A 71 -10.59 -8.59 12.48
C ASN A 71 -9.50 -9.30 11.67
N ALA A 72 -9.36 -8.94 10.40
CA ALA A 72 -8.42 -9.47 9.44
C ALA A 72 -7.21 -8.56 9.31
N LEU A 73 -6.08 -9.14 8.92
CA LEU A 73 -4.89 -8.39 8.56
C LEU A 73 -4.99 -8.03 7.08
N LEU A 74 -5.01 -6.73 6.78
CA LEU A 74 -5.11 -6.20 5.44
C LEU A 74 -3.77 -5.66 4.98
N VAL A 75 -3.46 -5.81 3.70
CA VAL A 75 -2.37 -5.07 3.05
C VAL A 75 -2.98 -3.93 2.26
N LYS A 76 -2.55 -2.71 2.49
CA LYS A 76 -3.04 -1.51 1.82
C LYS A 76 -1.91 -0.50 1.62
N ARG A 77 -2.12 0.43 0.69
CA ARG A 77 -1.18 1.54 0.43
C ARG A 77 -1.60 2.79 1.19
N VAL A 78 -0.67 3.37 1.91
CA VAL A 78 -0.84 4.67 2.58
C VAL A 78 -0.84 5.78 1.52
N VAL A 79 -1.86 6.65 1.55
CA VAL A 79 -1.99 7.76 0.59
C VAL A 79 -2.00 9.10 1.30
N GLY A 80 -2.81 9.28 2.32
CA GLY A 80 -2.90 10.50 3.12
C GLY A 80 -2.38 10.29 4.54
N LEU A 81 -1.54 11.19 5.00
CA LEU A 81 -0.96 11.22 6.36
C LEU A 81 -1.73 12.21 7.25
N PRO A 82 -1.58 12.14 8.59
CA PRO A 82 -2.20 13.10 9.50
C PRO A 82 -1.93 14.55 9.06
N GLY A 83 -2.98 15.37 9.01
CA GLY A 83 -2.91 16.76 8.57
C GLY A 83 -3.04 16.99 7.07
N ASP A 84 -2.88 15.97 6.24
CA ASP A 84 -3.17 16.08 4.81
C ASP A 84 -4.67 16.29 4.57
N ARG A 85 -5.00 16.88 3.42
CA ARG A 85 -6.38 16.92 2.96
C ARG A 85 -6.52 16.06 1.71
N ILE A 86 -7.52 15.19 1.67
CA ILE A 86 -7.71 14.23 0.61
C ILE A 86 -9.15 14.24 0.10
N ALA A 87 -9.31 14.03 -1.21
CA ALA A 87 -10.58 13.75 -1.87
C ALA A 87 -10.35 12.78 -3.02
N ILE A 88 -11.40 12.05 -3.41
CA ILE A 88 -11.42 11.31 -4.68
C ILE A 88 -12.58 11.82 -5.50
N VAL A 89 -12.28 12.23 -6.73
CA VAL A 89 -13.25 12.73 -7.71
C VAL A 89 -13.34 11.73 -8.85
N SER A 90 -14.55 11.32 -9.18
CA SER A 90 -14.82 10.43 -10.30
C SER A 90 -15.55 11.20 -11.39
N THR A 91 -14.98 11.21 -12.59
CA THR A 91 -15.59 11.76 -13.80
C THR A 91 -15.68 10.68 -14.89
N PRO A 92 -16.50 10.86 -15.94
CA PRO A 92 -16.56 9.90 -17.05
C PRO A 92 -15.19 9.62 -17.70
N ASP A 93 -14.36 10.67 -17.84
CA ASP A 93 -13.07 10.57 -18.51
C ASP A 93 -11.95 10.09 -17.57
N ASP A 94 -12.15 10.26 -16.27
CA ASP A 94 -11.16 9.88 -15.26
C ASP A 94 -11.90 9.41 -13.99
N PRO A 95 -12.16 8.11 -13.88
CA PRO A 95 -13.01 7.58 -12.82
C PRO A 95 -12.35 7.56 -11.45
N PHE A 96 -11.03 7.86 -11.35
CA PHE A 96 -10.32 7.75 -10.07
C PHE A 96 -9.24 8.81 -9.89
N GLN A 97 -9.65 10.06 -9.73
CA GLN A 97 -8.75 11.17 -9.44
C GLN A 97 -8.53 11.30 -7.93
N VAL A 98 -7.40 10.85 -7.45
CA VAL A 98 -7.01 11.03 -6.04
C VAL A 98 -6.35 12.39 -5.90
N LEU A 99 -6.99 13.29 -5.16
CA LEU A 99 -6.52 14.65 -4.90
C LEU A 99 -5.97 14.74 -3.49
N LEU A 100 -4.79 15.32 -3.35
CA LEU A 100 -4.07 15.44 -2.09
C LEU A 100 -3.52 16.85 -1.91
N GLN A 101 -3.71 17.42 -0.73
CA GLN A 101 -3.06 18.64 -0.28
C GLN A 101 -2.23 18.31 0.95
N GLU A 102 -0.91 18.39 0.82
CA GLU A 102 0.01 18.01 1.89
C GLU A 102 -0.08 18.97 3.07
N GLN A 103 -0.26 18.44 4.26
CA GLN A 103 -0.41 19.19 5.52
C GLN A 103 -1.45 20.32 5.45
N GLY A 104 -2.46 20.17 4.60
CA GLY A 104 -3.50 21.17 4.38
C GLY A 104 -2.98 22.49 3.80
N ARG A 105 -1.78 22.55 3.21
CA ARG A 105 -1.11 23.74 2.72
C ARG A 105 -0.62 23.57 1.29
N GLY A 106 -0.41 24.68 0.60
CA GLY A 106 0.09 24.66 -0.77
C GLY A 106 -0.93 24.14 -1.80
N PRO A 107 -0.48 23.79 -3.00
CA PRO A 107 -1.37 23.38 -4.07
C PRO A 107 -1.97 21.99 -3.80
N VAL A 108 -3.20 21.80 -4.27
CA VAL A 108 -3.78 20.45 -4.39
C VAL A 108 -3.06 19.75 -5.53
N ARG A 109 -2.59 18.53 -5.26
CA ARG A 109 -1.89 17.68 -6.23
C ARG A 109 -2.73 16.45 -6.54
N ARG A 110 -2.55 15.91 -7.73
CA ARG A 110 -3.08 14.61 -8.10
C ARG A 110 -2.09 13.54 -7.73
N VAL A 111 -2.54 12.50 -7.08
CA VAL A 111 -1.76 11.29 -6.85
C VAL A 111 -1.96 10.36 -8.04
N THR A 112 -0.89 10.08 -8.77
CA THR A 112 -0.92 9.21 -9.94
C THR A 112 -0.18 7.91 -9.62
N ALA A 113 -0.84 6.79 -9.86
CA ALA A 113 -0.28 5.46 -9.73
C ALA A 113 -0.73 4.60 -10.90
N ARG A 114 0.21 3.90 -11.57
CA ARG A 114 -0.12 3.00 -12.68
C ARG A 114 -1.23 2.01 -12.37
N PRO A 115 -1.22 1.33 -11.21
CA PRO A 115 -2.31 0.40 -10.89
C PRO A 115 -3.68 1.07 -10.95
N TRP A 116 -3.80 2.31 -10.51
CA TRP A 116 -5.09 3.02 -10.47
C TRP A 116 -5.55 3.48 -11.87
N THR A 117 -4.62 3.97 -12.69
CA THR A 117 -4.96 4.42 -14.04
C THR A 117 -5.36 3.27 -14.95
N ASP A 118 -4.75 2.11 -14.78
CA ASP A 118 -4.96 0.96 -15.65
C ASP A 118 -6.22 0.14 -15.27
N GLN A 119 -6.64 0.17 -13.99
CA GLN A 119 -7.66 -0.72 -13.48
C GLN A 119 -8.96 -0.04 -13.05
N ALA A 120 -8.95 1.24 -12.70
CA ALA A 120 -10.15 1.91 -12.24
C ALA A 120 -11.22 2.01 -13.35
N ARG A 121 -12.35 1.36 -13.16
CA ARG A 121 -13.50 1.38 -14.09
C ARG A 121 -14.75 1.95 -13.43
N ARG A 122 -14.93 1.73 -12.14
CA ARG A 122 -16.16 2.03 -11.39
C ARG A 122 -15.85 2.55 -10.00
N THR A 123 -15.16 3.63 -9.90
CA THR A 123 -14.88 4.22 -8.59
C THR A 123 -15.87 5.33 -8.30
N GLY A 124 -16.23 5.49 -7.05
CA GLY A 124 -17.12 6.54 -6.60
C GLY A 124 -16.33 7.69 -5.96
N ASN A 125 -17.00 8.82 -5.84
CA ASN A 125 -16.47 9.99 -5.14
C ASN A 125 -16.19 9.70 -3.65
N CYS A 126 -15.23 10.43 -3.08
CA CYS A 126 -14.88 10.51 -1.67
C CYS A 126 -14.38 11.95 -1.39
N CYS A 127 -14.47 12.54 -0.25
CA CYS A 127 -14.70 11.87 1.01
C CYS A 127 -15.76 12.60 1.84
N ALA A 128 -16.50 11.83 2.64
CA ALA A 128 -17.29 12.33 3.75
C ALA A 128 -16.39 12.70 4.95
N ALA A 129 -16.98 13.17 6.04
CA ALA A 129 -16.23 13.62 7.21
C ALA A 129 -15.40 12.51 7.87
N ASP A 130 -15.85 11.27 7.79
CA ASP A 130 -15.18 10.08 8.31
C ASP A 130 -14.21 9.41 7.32
N GLY A 131 -14.03 10.00 6.13
CA GLY A 131 -13.17 9.47 5.07
C GLY A 131 -13.85 8.46 4.14
N THR A 132 -15.14 8.15 4.35
CA THR A 132 -15.87 7.20 3.49
C THR A 132 -16.38 7.85 2.19
N ARG A 133 -17.00 7.05 1.32
CA ARG A 133 -17.60 7.53 0.06
C ARG A 133 -18.60 8.66 0.31
N SER A 134 -18.64 9.62 -0.62
CA SER A 134 -19.56 10.76 -0.58
C SER A 134 -20.00 11.12 -2.00
N ALA A 135 -21.29 11.39 -2.17
CA ALA A 135 -21.81 11.91 -3.45
C ALA A 135 -21.26 13.32 -3.77
N ARG A 136 -20.84 14.05 -2.74
CA ARG A 136 -20.21 15.37 -2.85
C ARG A 136 -18.77 15.26 -2.33
N PRO A 137 -17.78 15.05 -3.21
CA PRO A 137 -16.40 14.91 -2.79
C PRO A 137 -15.89 16.25 -2.26
N GLU A 138 -15.30 16.23 -1.09
CA GLU A 138 -14.65 17.37 -0.48
C GLU A 138 -13.27 16.98 0.03
N LEU A 139 -12.33 17.93 -0.04
CA LEU A 139 -11.03 17.76 0.59
C LEU A 139 -11.20 17.66 2.12
N ARG A 140 -11.05 16.48 2.66
CA ARG A 140 -11.18 16.21 4.10
C ARG A 140 -9.81 16.03 4.73
N THR A 141 -9.65 16.66 5.90
CA THR A 141 -8.40 16.54 6.66
C THR A 141 -8.31 15.19 7.32
N VAL A 142 -7.19 14.51 7.10
CA VAL A 142 -6.84 13.26 7.80
C VAL A 142 -6.60 13.59 9.27
N PRO A 143 -7.32 12.97 10.22
CA PRO A 143 -7.17 13.27 11.63
C PRO A 143 -5.80 12.88 12.19
N ALA A 144 -5.42 13.47 13.34
CA ALA A 144 -4.24 13.03 14.07
C ALA A 144 -4.36 11.55 14.47
N GLY A 145 -3.27 10.80 14.37
CA GLY A 145 -3.24 9.36 14.66
C GLY A 145 -3.92 8.47 13.62
N ALA A 146 -4.42 9.05 12.53
CA ALA A 146 -5.08 8.34 11.44
C ALA A 146 -4.34 8.51 10.11
N PHE A 147 -4.71 7.71 9.11
CA PHE A 147 -4.21 7.82 7.74
C PHE A 147 -5.30 7.40 6.76
N PHE A 148 -5.15 7.83 5.51
CA PHE A 148 -6.00 7.39 4.40
C PHE A 148 -5.26 6.32 3.61
N TYR A 149 -5.92 5.22 3.34
CA TYR A 149 -5.33 4.07 2.67
C TYR A 149 -6.21 3.59 1.51
N LEU A 150 -5.57 3.09 0.47
CA LEU A 150 -6.22 2.54 -0.71
C LEU A 150 -5.63 1.18 -1.08
N GLY A 151 -6.43 0.37 -1.76
CA GLY A 151 -5.90 -0.75 -2.52
C GLY A 151 -5.37 -0.31 -3.88
N ASP A 152 -4.46 -1.08 -4.44
CA ASP A 152 -3.92 -0.85 -5.77
C ASP A 152 -4.90 -1.33 -6.87
N ASN A 153 -5.93 -2.08 -6.49
CA ASN A 153 -7.07 -2.41 -7.35
C ASN A 153 -8.32 -1.63 -6.87
N PRO A 154 -8.59 -0.45 -7.41
CA PRO A 154 -9.65 0.43 -6.92
C PRO A 154 -11.05 -0.16 -7.00
N ASP A 155 -11.32 -1.03 -7.98
CA ASP A 155 -12.63 -1.63 -8.21
C ASP A 155 -12.91 -2.81 -7.28
N LEU A 156 -11.88 -3.46 -6.74
CA LEU A 156 -11.98 -4.66 -5.91
C LEU A 156 -11.42 -4.45 -4.50
N SER A 157 -11.21 -3.20 -4.07
CA SER A 157 -10.67 -2.90 -2.76
C SER A 157 -11.70 -2.30 -1.82
N ASP A 158 -11.88 -2.97 -0.70
CA ASP A 158 -12.43 -2.37 0.51
C ASP A 158 -11.29 -1.70 1.28
N ASP A 159 -11.34 -0.36 1.32
CA ASP A 159 -10.31 0.50 1.88
C ASP A 159 -10.95 1.72 2.56
N SER A 160 -10.24 2.83 2.74
CA SER A 160 -10.76 4.02 3.40
C SER A 160 -12.10 4.50 2.80
N ARG A 161 -12.33 4.29 1.51
CA ARG A 161 -13.61 4.65 0.87
C ARG A 161 -14.80 3.88 1.44
N ALA A 162 -14.56 2.68 1.96
CA ALA A 162 -15.58 1.83 2.58
C ALA A 162 -15.59 1.94 4.10
N TYR A 163 -14.40 2.06 4.71
CA TYR A 163 -14.23 1.91 6.16
C TYR A 163 -13.80 3.20 6.88
N GLY A 164 -13.54 4.29 6.14
CA GLY A 164 -13.04 5.53 6.71
C GLY A 164 -11.54 5.49 7.04
N TRP A 165 -11.13 6.35 7.97
CA TRP A 165 -9.74 6.52 8.35
C TRP A 165 -9.15 5.26 8.97
N GLY A 166 -7.94 4.88 8.54
CA GLY A 166 -7.13 3.87 9.22
C GLY A 166 -6.48 4.45 10.46
N GLU A 167 -6.30 3.65 11.50
CA GLU A 167 -5.60 4.06 12.72
C GLU A 167 -4.15 3.63 12.67
N ILE A 168 -3.21 4.56 12.91
CA ILE A 168 -1.78 4.27 12.93
C ILE A 168 -1.45 3.21 14.00
N ALA A 169 -2.11 3.25 15.14
CA ALA A 169 -1.93 2.27 16.22
C ALA A 169 -2.31 0.81 15.83
N ARG A 170 -3.00 0.62 14.70
CA ARG A 170 -3.37 -0.70 14.17
C ARG A 170 -2.46 -1.19 13.04
N VAL A 171 -1.43 -0.44 12.72
CA VAL A 171 -0.42 -0.85 11.74
C VAL A 171 0.54 -1.81 12.44
N GLU A 172 0.54 -3.07 11.99
CA GLU A 172 1.41 -4.12 12.54
C GLU A 172 2.80 -4.12 11.92
N GLY A 173 2.97 -3.48 10.76
CA GLY A 173 4.26 -3.31 10.12
C GLY A 173 4.14 -2.76 8.71
N ARG A 174 5.28 -2.32 8.19
CA ARG A 174 5.41 -1.95 6.78
C ARG A 174 5.90 -3.15 5.97
N VAL A 175 5.48 -3.24 4.73
CA VAL A 175 6.00 -4.22 3.77
C VAL A 175 7.21 -3.59 3.10
N GLY A 176 8.39 -4.14 3.36
CA GLY A 176 9.64 -3.58 2.86
C GLY A 176 9.93 -3.95 1.43
N LEU A 177 10.39 -2.96 0.66
CA LEU A 177 10.95 -3.12 -0.67
C LEU A 177 12.42 -2.82 -0.75
N ARG A 178 12.90 -2.00 0.13
CA ARG A 178 14.30 -1.58 0.12
C ARG A 178 15.05 -2.28 1.25
N GLY A 179 15.73 -3.38 0.93
CA GLY A 179 16.63 -4.05 1.84
C GLY A 179 16.26 -5.48 2.25
N GLY A 180 15.25 -6.08 1.65
CA GLY A 180 14.98 -7.51 1.86
C GLY A 180 16.06 -8.36 1.19
N LEU A 181 16.82 -9.11 1.98
CA LEU A 181 17.89 -10.02 1.53
C LEU A 181 17.38 -11.25 0.76
N LEU A 182 16.10 -11.30 0.39
CA LEU A 182 15.48 -12.47 -0.24
C LEU A 182 14.92 -12.10 -1.63
N PRO A 183 15.21 -12.95 -2.64
CA PRO A 183 14.80 -12.72 -4.04
C PRO A 183 13.30 -12.89 -4.31
N THR A 184 12.48 -12.94 -3.27
CA THR A 184 11.04 -13.14 -3.36
C THR A 184 10.21 -11.92 -2.97
N SER A 185 10.84 -10.74 -2.80
CA SER A 185 10.05 -9.50 -2.66
C SER A 185 9.38 -9.24 -3.99
N PRO A 186 8.04 -9.23 -4.09
CA PRO A 186 7.38 -8.85 -5.33
C PRO A 186 7.86 -7.46 -5.74
N ASP A 187 8.12 -7.27 -7.04
CA ASP A 187 8.35 -5.93 -7.58
C ASP A 187 7.05 -5.12 -7.39
N LEU A 188 7.05 -4.25 -6.40
CA LEU A 188 5.87 -3.45 -6.07
C LEU A 188 5.64 -2.30 -7.07
N GLY A 189 6.36 -2.33 -8.18
CA GLY A 189 6.25 -1.31 -9.21
C GLY A 189 6.73 0.09 -8.76
N PRO A 190 6.65 1.09 -9.62
CA PRO A 190 7.01 2.45 -9.27
C PRO A 190 6.05 3.00 -8.21
N ALA A 191 6.60 3.70 -7.21
CA ALA A 191 5.81 4.40 -6.21
C ALA A 191 4.87 5.42 -6.88
N PRO A 192 3.67 5.66 -6.32
CA PRO A 192 2.82 6.75 -6.77
C PRO A 192 3.55 8.09 -6.75
N VAL A 193 3.22 8.97 -7.69
CA VAL A 193 3.80 10.31 -7.79
C VAL A 193 2.74 11.39 -7.54
N LEU A 194 3.20 12.56 -7.07
CA LEU A 194 2.36 13.73 -6.88
C LEU A 194 2.54 14.67 -8.09
N GLU A 195 1.49 14.83 -8.87
CA GLU A 195 1.47 15.75 -10.01
C GLU A 195 0.66 17.00 -9.66
N THR A 196 0.95 18.12 -10.31
CA THR A 196 0.09 19.30 -10.18
C THR A 196 -1.30 18.95 -10.68
N ALA A 197 -2.32 19.16 -9.84
CA ALA A 197 -3.70 18.96 -10.25
C ALA A 197 -4.02 19.97 -11.38
N ARG A 198 -4.42 19.45 -12.53
CA ARG A 198 -4.85 20.30 -13.64
C ARG A 198 -6.20 20.90 -13.30
N GLY A 199 -6.35 22.20 -13.57
CA GLY A 199 -7.65 22.85 -13.53
C GLY A 199 -8.59 22.20 -14.56
N PRO A 200 -9.91 22.28 -14.35
CA PRO A 200 -10.88 21.85 -15.35
C PRO A 200 -10.64 22.61 -16.66
N GLY A 201 -10.32 21.91 -17.74
CA GLY A 201 -10.11 22.50 -19.07
C GLY A 201 -8.67 22.43 -19.63
N SER A 202 -7.72 21.83 -18.94
CA SER A 202 -6.37 21.61 -19.51
C SER A 202 -6.37 20.41 -20.48
N PRO A 203 -5.86 20.58 -21.74
CA PRO A 203 -5.80 19.48 -22.70
C PRO A 203 -4.88 18.35 -22.22
N ALA A 204 -5.19 17.11 -22.62
CA ALA A 204 -4.36 15.95 -22.36
C ALA A 204 -2.96 16.14 -22.97
N PRO A 205 -1.89 15.59 -22.37
CA PRO A 205 -0.59 15.57 -23.02
C PRO A 205 -0.71 14.73 -24.28
N GLY A 206 -0.24 15.29 -25.40
CA GLY A 206 -0.06 14.53 -26.61
C GLY A 206 0.88 13.35 -26.35
N PRO A 207 0.79 12.25 -27.14
CA PRO A 207 1.72 11.14 -27.03
C PRO A 207 3.14 11.69 -27.15
N GLY A 208 3.95 11.45 -26.12
CA GLY A 208 5.37 11.78 -26.14
C GLY A 208 6.11 11.01 -27.23
N PRO A 209 7.25 11.54 -27.68
CA PRO A 209 8.03 10.95 -28.77
C PRO A 209 8.54 9.54 -28.46
#